data_238101de60020dd0ac5ea3d24b2d10ba
#
_entry.id   238101de60020dd0ac5ea3d24b2d10ba
#
_cell.length_a   1.000
_cell.length_b   1.000
_cell.length_c   1.000
_cell.angle_alpha   90.00
_cell.angle_beta   90.00
_cell.angle_gamma   90.00
#
_symmetry.space_group_name_H-M   'P 1'
#
loop_
_entity.id
_entity.type
_entity.pdbx_description
1 polymer ?
#
loop_
_entity_poly.entity_id
_entity_poly.type
_entity_poly.pdbx_seq_one_letter_code
_entity_poly.pdbx_strand_id
1 'polypeptide(L)'
;MRLGELLALTMEDFDFEKNTVRINKSYQRLQGQDVITTPKTPKSNRTIKLPKFLAEEMQEYFAMLYDQTPTDRIFLVTKSFLHHEMERGCKLSGVKKIRIHDLRHSHISHLIDLGFSAVAIADRVGHESIDITYRYSHLFPSKQVAMADRFDAVNASFEDCEEQDDDVEIMQTEETAPMIDMDAAAKKIISIDKYKAV
;
A
#
# COMPACT_ATOMS: atom_id res chain seq x y z
N MET A 1 2.85 10.72 1.19
CA MET A 1 1.75 11.73 1.18
C MET A 1 2.09 12.91 0.27
N ARG A 2 1.14 13.79 -0.02
CA ARG A 2 1.38 15.05 -0.77
C ARG A 2 1.92 16.13 0.17
N LEU A 3 2.67 17.11 -0.36
CA LEU A 3 3.25 18.17 0.46
C LEU A 3 2.19 18.96 1.26
N GLY A 4 1.05 19.28 0.64
CA GLY A 4 -0.04 19.96 1.34
C GLY A 4 -0.69 19.10 2.44
N GLU A 5 -0.75 17.78 2.26
CA GLU A 5 -1.24 16.85 3.28
C GLU A 5 -0.29 16.84 4.49
N LEU A 6 1.03 16.76 4.23
CA LEU A 6 2.05 16.81 5.29
C LEU A 6 1.96 18.09 6.12
N LEU A 7 1.91 19.25 5.47
CA LEU A 7 1.86 20.56 6.14
C LEU A 7 0.52 20.83 6.83
N ALA A 8 -0.51 20.00 6.62
CA ALA A 8 -1.79 20.13 7.31
C ALA A 8 -1.92 19.24 8.53
N LEU A 9 -0.94 18.36 8.80
CA LEU A 9 -1.01 17.42 9.92
C LEU A 9 -1.02 18.17 11.26
N THR A 10 -1.82 17.61 12.18
CA THR A 10 -1.94 18.04 13.58
C THR A 10 -1.65 16.85 14.49
N MET A 11 -1.47 17.08 15.79
CA MET A 11 -1.23 15.99 16.76
C MET A 11 -2.39 14.98 16.78
N GLU A 12 -3.64 15.45 16.65
CA GLU A 12 -4.84 14.59 16.60
C GLU A 12 -4.90 13.62 15.42
N ASP A 13 -4.08 13.83 14.39
CA ASP A 13 -4.04 12.93 13.27
C ASP A 13 -3.24 11.65 13.54
N PHE A 14 -2.47 11.60 14.64
CA PHE A 14 -1.62 10.48 15.02
C PHE A 14 -2.28 9.62 16.10
N ASP A 15 -2.25 8.32 15.89
CA ASP A 15 -2.61 7.30 16.85
C ASP A 15 -1.36 6.45 17.10
N PHE A 16 -0.67 6.70 18.20
CA PHE A 16 0.59 6.02 18.54
C PHE A 16 0.38 4.63 19.11
N GLU A 17 -0.79 4.32 19.65
CA GLU A 17 -1.12 2.95 20.08
C GLU A 17 -1.21 2.04 18.86
N LYS A 18 -1.82 2.54 17.80
CA LYS A 18 -1.94 1.81 16.53
C LYS A 18 -0.80 2.10 15.56
N ASN A 19 0.11 3.02 15.84
CA ASN A 19 1.11 3.53 14.91
C ASN A 19 0.50 3.93 13.56
N THR A 20 -0.50 4.81 13.58
CA THR A 20 -1.17 5.28 12.37
C THR A 20 -1.23 6.79 12.30
N VAL A 21 -1.32 7.32 11.08
CA VAL A 21 -1.59 8.72 10.80
C VAL A 21 -2.77 8.85 9.85
N ARG A 22 -3.73 9.70 10.21
CA ARG A 22 -4.90 10.03 9.41
C ARG A 22 -4.61 11.23 8.51
N ILE A 23 -4.87 11.08 7.22
CA ILE A 23 -4.69 12.12 6.20
C ILE A 23 -6.06 12.51 5.69
N ASN A 24 -6.61 13.62 6.15
CA ASN A 24 -7.97 14.08 5.86
C ASN A 24 -8.05 15.57 5.52
N LYS A 25 -6.91 16.26 5.42
CA LYS A 25 -6.82 17.68 5.16
C LYS A 25 -5.59 18.04 4.34
N SER A 26 -5.59 19.22 3.75
CA SER A 26 -4.47 19.74 2.95
C SER A 26 -4.30 21.23 3.20
N TYR A 27 -3.06 21.63 3.42
CA TYR A 27 -2.64 23.02 3.60
C TYR A 27 -2.28 23.67 2.27
N GLN A 28 -2.72 24.90 2.12
CA GLN A 28 -2.26 25.81 1.08
C GLN A 28 -2.20 27.25 1.60
N ARG A 29 -1.37 28.07 1.01
CA ARG A 29 -1.31 29.50 1.31
C ARG A 29 -1.85 30.27 0.13
N LEU A 30 -2.95 31.01 0.34
CA LEU A 30 -3.63 31.82 -0.65
C LEU A 30 -3.61 33.27 -0.22
N GLN A 31 -3.13 34.15 -1.08
CA GLN A 31 -3.06 35.60 -0.82
C GLN A 31 -2.42 35.97 0.54
N GLY A 32 -1.38 35.20 0.94
CA GLY A 32 -0.69 35.39 2.21
C GLY A 32 -1.36 34.75 3.42
N GLN A 33 -2.57 34.20 3.30
CA GLN A 33 -3.30 33.52 4.37
C GLN A 33 -3.17 32.01 4.28
N ASP A 34 -3.05 31.38 5.44
CA ASP A 34 -3.00 29.92 5.57
C ASP A 34 -4.43 29.37 5.51
N VAL A 35 -4.66 28.43 4.60
CA VAL A 35 -5.96 27.80 4.37
C VAL A 35 -5.83 26.30 4.46
N ILE A 36 -6.64 25.70 5.34
CA ILE A 36 -6.80 24.25 5.43
C ILE A 36 -8.06 23.86 4.68
N THR A 37 -7.93 22.94 3.76
CA THR A 37 -9.04 22.41 2.95
C THR A 37 -9.19 20.91 3.15
N THR A 38 -10.38 20.39 2.91
CA THR A 38 -10.60 18.96 2.76
C THR A 38 -9.91 18.43 1.49
N PRO A 39 -9.53 17.16 1.44
CA PRO A 39 -8.97 16.56 0.23
C PRO A 39 -9.95 16.65 -0.95
N LYS A 40 -9.40 16.82 -2.15
CA LYS A 40 -10.21 16.94 -3.39
C LYS A 40 -11.01 15.69 -3.74
N THR A 41 -10.57 14.52 -3.28
CA THR A 41 -11.18 13.23 -3.62
C THR A 41 -11.37 12.37 -2.37
N PRO A 42 -12.41 11.51 -2.31
CA PRO A 42 -12.65 10.61 -1.18
C PRO A 42 -11.47 9.71 -0.85
N LYS A 43 -10.77 9.16 -1.86
CA LYS A 43 -9.58 8.30 -1.68
C LYS A 43 -8.36 9.04 -1.12
N SER A 44 -8.36 10.36 -1.14
CA SER A 44 -7.32 11.15 -0.46
C SER A 44 -7.48 11.13 1.07
N ASN A 45 -8.70 10.89 1.58
CA ASN A 45 -8.96 10.66 2.99
C ASN A 45 -8.61 9.20 3.32
N ARG A 46 -7.52 9.00 4.04
CA ARG A 46 -6.97 7.67 4.33
C ARG A 46 -6.18 7.66 5.64
N THR A 47 -6.07 6.48 6.24
CA THR A 47 -5.19 6.22 7.37
C THR A 47 -4.00 5.39 6.90
N ILE A 48 -2.79 5.81 7.25
CA ILE A 48 -1.55 5.13 6.87
C ILE A 48 -0.89 4.55 8.12
N LYS A 49 -0.50 3.28 8.06
CA LYS A 49 0.34 2.64 9.07
C LYS A 49 1.76 3.20 9.00
N LEU A 50 2.29 3.65 10.13
CA LEU A 50 3.66 4.12 10.26
C LEU A 50 4.59 2.95 10.65
N PRO A 51 5.83 2.92 10.16
CA PRO A 51 6.86 2.09 10.77
C PRO A 51 7.09 2.51 12.22
N LYS A 52 7.45 1.56 13.07
CA LYS A 52 7.61 1.80 14.51
C LYS A 52 8.64 2.91 14.79
N PHE A 53 9.81 2.84 14.15
CA PHE A 53 10.85 3.86 14.31
C PHE A 53 10.36 5.27 14.00
N LEU A 54 9.54 5.45 12.94
CA LEU A 54 9.00 6.76 12.57
C LEU A 54 7.94 7.25 13.58
N ALA A 55 7.16 6.33 14.16
CA ALA A 55 6.21 6.67 15.21
C ALA A 55 6.94 7.15 16.48
N GLU A 56 8.04 6.49 16.85
CA GLU A 56 8.91 6.87 17.98
C GLU A 56 9.54 8.25 17.75
N GLU A 57 10.14 8.49 16.57
CA GLU A 57 10.69 9.80 16.19
C GLU A 57 9.62 10.93 16.25
N MET A 58 8.39 10.61 15.82
CA MET A 58 7.29 11.59 15.89
C MET A 58 6.84 11.87 17.33
N GLN A 59 6.88 10.88 18.22
CA GLN A 59 6.59 11.10 19.66
C GLN A 59 7.66 12.00 20.29
N GLU A 60 8.94 11.74 20.01
CA GLU A 60 10.03 12.59 20.47
C GLU A 60 9.89 14.04 19.94
N TYR A 61 9.55 14.16 18.64
CA TYR A 61 9.30 15.46 18.05
C TYR A 61 8.14 16.20 18.73
N PHE A 62 7.04 15.52 19.05
CA PHE A 62 5.91 16.12 19.75
C PHE A 62 6.27 16.59 21.17
N ALA A 63 7.13 15.84 21.85
CA ALA A 63 7.63 16.24 23.17
C ALA A 63 8.48 17.52 23.14
N MET A 64 9.07 17.85 21.99
CA MET A 64 9.85 19.09 21.80
C MET A 64 8.99 20.30 21.40
N LEU A 65 7.72 20.08 21.00
CA LEU A 65 6.84 21.18 20.61
C LEU A 65 6.35 21.90 21.86
N TYR A 66 6.52 23.22 21.88
CA TYR A 66 6.09 24.07 22.98
C TYR A 66 4.90 24.94 22.54
N ASP A 67 3.94 25.14 23.46
CA ASP A 67 2.78 26.03 23.28
C ASP A 67 1.93 25.75 22.04
N GLN A 68 1.83 24.44 21.65
CA GLN A 68 0.96 24.01 20.57
C GLN A 68 -0.25 23.25 21.11
N THR A 69 -1.42 23.55 20.56
CA THR A 69 -2.64 22.79 20.84
C THR A 69 -2.70 21.53 19.95
N PRO A 70 -3.44 20.49 20.36
CA PRO A 70 -3.59 19.27 19.54
C PRO A 70 -4.11 19.50 18.13
N THR A 71 -4.83 20.59 17.90
CA THR A 71 -5.42 20.99 16.62
C THR A 71 -4.51 21.85 15.75
N ASP A 72 -3.40 22.36 16.31
CA ASP A 72 -2.45 23.17 15.56
C ASP A 72 -1.63 22.33 14.59
N ARG A 73 -1.23 22.95 13.47
CA ARG A 73 -0.32 22.30 12.52
C ARG A 73 1.03 22.05 13.17
N ILE A 74 1.49 20.80 13.14
CA ILE A 74 2.79 20.43 13.72
C ILE A 74 3.98 21.00 12.94
N PHE A 75 3.81 21.27 11.62
CA PHE A 75 4.84 21.86 10.78
C PHE A 75 4.46 23.30 10.41
N LEU A 76 4.92 24.28 11.21
CA LEU A 76 4.62 25.70 11.03
C LEU A 76 5.46 26.35 9.91
N VAL A 77 5.79 25.59 8.88
CA VAL A 77 6.58 26.05 7.74
C VAL A 77 5.72 26.15 6.47
N THR A 78 6.23 26.86 5.48
CA THR A 78 5.57 27.01 4.18
C THR A 78 6.13 26.03 3.16
N LYS A 79 5.38 25.81 2.06
CA LYS A 79 5.89 25.03 0.91
C LYS A 79 7.19 25.62 0.36
N SER A 80 7.29 26.93 0.28
CA SER A 80 8.48 27.63 -0.20
C SER A 80 9.71 27.34 0.64
N PHE A 81 9.55 27.38 1.97
CA PHE A 81 10.63 27.02 2.90
C PHE A 81 11.16 25.60 2.61
N LEU A 82 10.29 24.61 2.50
CA LEU A 82 10.70 23.23 2.21
C LEU A 82 11.38 23.09 0.85
N HIS A 83 10.98 23.85 -0.16
CA HIS A 83 11.66 23.87 -1.45
C HIS A 83 13.10 24.42 -1.33
N HIS A 84 13.29 25.49 -0.57
CA HIS A 84 14.63 26.06 -0.33
C HIS A 84 15.51 25.09 0.47
N GLU A 85 14.97 24.46 1.52
CA GLU A 85 15.70 23.48 2.31
C GLU A 85 16.08 22.23 1.50
N MET A 86 15.21 21.74 0.63
CA MET A 86 15.54 20.67 -0.30
C MET A 86 16.69 21.07 -1.22
N GLU A 87 16.66 22.28 -1.78
CA GLU A 87 17.74 22.75 -2.64
C GLU A 87 19.06 22.91 -1.87
N ARG A 88 18.99 23.46 -0.66
CA ARG A 88 20.15 23.60 0.22
C ARG A 88 20.75 22.24 0.56
N GLY A 89 19.92 21.27 0.94
CA GLY A 89 20.35 19.91 1.27
C GLY A 89 21.02 19.20 0.07
N CYS A 90 20.42 19.31 -1.12
CA CYS A 90 21.01 18.75 -2.34
C CYS A 90 22.38 19.37 -2.67
N LYS A 91 22.53 20.69 -2.51
CA LYS A 91 23.82 21.36 -2.72
C LYS A 91 24.90 20.91 -1.72
N LEU A 92 24.53 20.77 -0.45
CA LEU A 92 25.47 20.36 0.60
C LEU A 92 25.93 18.90 0.46
N SER A 93 25.00 18.01 0.09
CA SER A 93 25.26 16.57 -0.04
C SER A 93 25.85 16.18 -1.41
N GLY A 94 25.83 17.08 -2.38
CA GLY A 94 26.27 16.80 -3.76
C GLY A 94 25.31 15.90 -4.55
N VAL A 95 24.15 15.56 -4.02
CA VAL A 95 23.15 14.75 -4.72
C VAL A 95 22.39 15.57 -5.75
N LYS A 96 21.89 14.90 -6.79
CA LYS A 96 21.10 15.54 -7.84
C LYS A 96 19.86 16.22 -7.23
N LYS A 97 19.63 17.49 -7.59
CA LYS A 97 18.43 18.22 -7.21
C LYS A 97 17.17 17.54 -7.77
N ILE A 98 16.23 17.24 -6.89
CA ILE A 98 14.90 16.72 -7.22
C ILE A 98 13.82 17.64 -6.64
N ARG A 99 12.61 17.55 -7.16
CA ARG A 99 11.45 18.26 -6.58
C ARG A 99 10.95 17.50 -5.35
N ILE A 100 10.36 18.20 -4.40
CA ILE A 100 9.75 17.56 -3.19
C ILE A 100 8.71 16.51 -3.59
N HIS A 101 7.96 16.72 -4.69
CA HIS A 101 6.99 15.73 -5.17
C HIS A 101 7.65 14.44 -5.67
N ASP A 102 8.88 14.52 -6.13
CA ASP A 102 9.64 13.35 -6.60
C ASP A 102 9.98 12.39 -5.45
N LEU A 103 10.01 12.85 -4.20
CA LEU A 103 10.10 11.96 -3.02
C LEU A 103 8.90 11.00 -2.94
N ARG A 104 7.72 11.45 -3.34
CA ARG A 104 6.56 10.57 -3.43
C ARG A 104 6.70 9.54 -4.56
N HIS A 105 7.27 9.93 -5.70
CA HIS A 105 7.58 9.01 -6.80
C HIS A 105 8.61 7.98 -6.36
N SER A 106 9.70 8.41 -5.69
CA SER A 106 10.71 7.51 -5.12
C SER A 106 10.12 6.52 -4.12
N HIS A 107 9.18 6.97 -3.27
CA HIS A 107 8.49 6.08 -2.34
C HIS A 107 7.65 5.01 -3.06
N ILE A 108 6.97 5.37 -4.15
CA ILE A 108 6.21 4.41 -4.97
C ILE A 108 7.14 3.38 -5.60
N SER A 109 8.24 3.83 -6.24
CA SER A 109 9.23 2.95 -6.84
C SER A 109 9.83 1.98 -5.80
N HIS A 110 10.17 2.49 -4.62
CA HIS A 110 10.70 1.67 -3.53
C HIS A 110 9.69 0.60 -3.05
N LEU A 111 8.41 0.94 -2.97
CA LEU A 111 7.37 -0.05 -2.62
C LEU A 111 7.20 -1.12 -3.70
N ILE A 112 7.40 -0.77 -4.97
CA ILE A 112 7.41 -1.73 -6.08
C ILE A 112 8.60 -2.67 -5.95
N ASP A 113 9.79 -2.14 -5.68
CA ASP A 113 11.02 -2.94 -5.47
C ASP A 113 10.88 -3.90 -4.28
N LEU A 114 10.16 -3.49 -3.23
CA LEU A 114 9.80 -4.35 -2.09
C LEU A 114 8.70 -5.39 -2.43
N GLY A 115 8.19 -5.43 -3.65
CA GLY A 115 7.25 -6.44 -4.13
C GLY A 115 5.78 -6.19 -3.78
N PHE A 116 5.41 -4.99 -3.29
CA PHE A 116 4.02 -4.67 -3.01
C PHE A 116 3.18 -4.54 -4.29
N SER A 117 1.91 -4.93 -4.21
CA SER A 117 0.99 -4.83 -5.34
C SER A 117 0.61 -3.38 -5.66
N ALA A 118 0.27 -3.12 -6.93
CA ALA A 118 -0.17 -1.80 -7.38
C ALA A 118 -1.41 -1.30 -6.61
N VAL A 119 -2.32 -2.21 -6.20
CA VAL A 119 -3.50 -1.89 -5.39
C VAL A 119 -3.08 -1.38 -4.00
N ALA A 120 -2.24 -2.14 -3.29
CA ALA A 120 -1.76 -1.76 -1.96
C ALA A 120 -1.00 -0.42 -1.98
N ILE A 121 -0.20 -0.18 -3.03
CA ILE A 121 0.50 1.08 -3.24
C ILE A 121 -0.49 2.22 -3.49
N ALA A 122 -1.49 2.04 -4.37
CA ALA A 122 -2.50 3.04 -4.67
C ALA A 122 -3.26 3.48 -3.42
N ASP A 123 -3.68 2.54 -2.59
CA ASP A 123 -4.38 2.81 -1.32
C ASP A 123 -3.48 3.59 -0.35
N ARG A 124 -2.23 3.15 -0.15
CA ARG A 124 -1.28 3.82 0.74
C ARG A 124 -1.00 5.26 0.33
N VAL A 125 -0.82 5.51 -0.97
CA VAL A 125 -0.50 6.85 -1.45
C VAL A 125 -1.73 7.71 -1.74
N GLY A 126 -2.93 7.14 -1.79
CA GLY A 126 -4.19 7.81 -2.08
C GLY A 126 -4.28 8.22 -3.56
N HIS A 127 -4.09 7.27 -4.46
CA HIS A 127 -4.39 7.46 -5.87
C HIS A 127 -5.89 7.28 -6.10
N GLU A 128 -6.48 8.18 -6.87
CA GLU A 128 -7.91 8.14 -7.20
C GLU A 128 -8.24 6.94 -8.10
N SER A 129 -7.38 6.69 -9.09
CA SER A 129 -7.42 5.51 -9.95
C SER A 129 -6.12 4.71 -9.81
N ILE A 130 -6.22 3.40 -9.94
CA ILE A 130 -5.08 2.50 -10.00
C ILE A 130 -4.21 2.77 -11.25
N ASP A 131 -4.79 3.33 -12.31
CA ASP A 131 -4.08 3.69 -13.54
C ASP A 131 -2.92 4.65 -13.27
N ILE A 132 -3.05 5.50 -12.24
CA ILE A 132 -1.96 6.39 -11.82
C ILE A 132 -0.77 5.57 -11.31
N THR A 133 -1.02 4.45 -10.62
CA THR A 133 0.03 3.54 -10.16
C THR A 133 0.59 2.71 -11.31
N TYR A 134 -0.22 2.34 -12.30
CA TYR A 134 0.24 1.61 -13.48
C TYR A 134 1.15 2.44 -14.41
N ARG A 135 1.26 3.75 -14.24
CA ARG A 135 2.33 4.53 -14.91
C ARG A 135 3.74 4.07 -14.55
N TYR A 136 3.85 3.34 -13.43
CA TYR A 136 5.08 2.70 -12.97
C TYR A 136 5.16 1.22 -13.36
N SER A 137 4.31 0.74 -14.28
CA SER A 137 4.23 -0.69 -14.65
C SER A 137 5.57 -1.28 -15.09
N HIS A 138 6.41 -0.46 -15.73
CA HIS A 138 7.75 -0.84 -16.18
C HIS A 138 8.72 -1.17 -15.02
N LEU A 139 8.41 -0.76 -13.79
CA LEU A 139 9.17 -1.08 -12.59
C LEU A 139 8.72 -2.37 -11.92
N PHE A 140 7.52 -2.89 -12.25
CA PHE A 140 7.06 -4.15 -11.69
C PHE A 140 7.82 -5.31 -12.34
N PRO A 141 8.47 -6.19 -11.55
CA PRO A 141 9.19 -7.33 -12.10
C PRO A 141 8.21 -8.28 -12.80
N SER A 142 8.65 -8.87 -13.91
CA SER A 142 7.90 -9.96 -14.55
C SER A 142 7.86 -11.15 -13.59
N LYS A 143 6.68 -11.62 -13.28
CA LYS A 143 6.46 -12.79 -12.42
C LYS A 143 6.21 -14.08 -13.20
N GLN A 144 6.41 -14.08 -14.53
CA GLN A 144 6.12 -15.23 -15.38
C GLN A 144 6.90 -16.48 -14.96
N VAL A 145 8.21 -16.33 -14.72
CA VAL A 145 9.05 -17.45 -14.26
C VAL A 145 8.59 -17.92 -12.87
N ALA A 146 8.43 -16.99 -11.93
CA ALA A 146 7.96 -17.33 -10.57
C ALA A 146 6.55 -17.96 -10.52
N MET A 147 5.69 -17.65 -11.51
CA MET A 147 4.40 -18.34 -11.68
C MET A 147 4.59 -19.76 -12.16
N ALA A 148 5.43 -19.99 -13.15
CA ALA A 148 5.74 -21.33 -13.66
C ALA A 148 6.35 -22.20 -12.56
N ASP A 149 7.39 -21.70 -11.88
CA ASP A 149 8.06 -22.41 -10.78
C ASP A 149 7.08 -22.79 -9.65
N ARG A 150 6.08 -21.93 -9.35
CA ARG A 150 5.06 -22.26 -8.35
C ARG A 150 4.08 -23.33 -8.82
N PHE A 151 3.73 -23.38 -10.10
CA PHE A 151 2.90 -24.45 -10.63
C PHE A 151 3.66 -25.78 -10.60
N ASP A 152 4.94 -25.78 -10.96
CA ASP A 152 5.78 -26.97 -10.89
C ASP A 152 5.92 -27.46 -9.42
N ALA A 153 6.12 -26.58 -8.46
CA ALA A 153 6.18 -26.92 -7.05
C ALA A 153 4.86 -27.49 -6.50
N VAL A 154 3.72 -26.99 -6.97
CA VAL A 154 2.40 -27.53 -6.61
C VAL A 154 2.23 -28.92 -7.21
N ASN A 155 2.61 -29.13 -8.48
CA ASN A 155 2.52 -30.43 -9.12
C ASN A 155 3.37 -31.48 -8.43
N ALA A 156 4.63 -31.15 -8.10
CA ALA A 156 5.51 -32.05 -7.35
C ALA A 156 4.91 -32.48 -5.98
N SER A 157 4.18 -31.57 -5.31
CA SER A 157 3.53 -31.90 -4.03
C SER A 157 2.34 -32.85 -4.17
N PHE A 158 1.74 -32.96 -5.34
CA PHE A 158 0.70 -33.96 -5.63
C PHE A 158 1.32 -35.32 -5.95
N GLU A 159 2.44 -35.37 -6.68
CA GLU A 159 3.16 -36.60 -6.99
C GLU A 159 3.68 -37.29 -5.72
N ASP A 160 4.21 -36.52 -4.76
CA ASP A 160 4.67 -37.05 -3.44
C ASP A 160 3.53 -37.62 -2.58
N CYS A 161 2.27 -37.23 -2.82
CA CYS A 161 1.12 -37.78 -2.10
C CYS A 161 0.63 -39.12 -2.71
N GLU A 162 0.86 -39.38 -4.00
CA GLU A 162 0.45 -40.64 -4.65
C GLU A 162 1.39 -41.80 -4.33
N GLU A 163 2.66 -41.54 -4.00
CA GLU A 163 3.63 -42.60 -3.65
C GLU A 163 3.49 -43.17 -2.19
N GLN A 164 2.65 -42.57 -1.35
CA GLN A 164 2.45 -43.00 0.03
C GLN A 164 1.24 -43.90 0.26
N ASP A 165 0.43 -44.16 -0.76
CA ASP A 165 -0.78 -44.98 -0.64
C ASP A 165 -0.62 -46.46 -1.00
N ASP A 166 0.59 -46.94 -1.36
CA ASP A 166 0.81 -48.33 -1.79
C ASP A 166 0.98 -49.38 -0.64
N ASP A 167 0.88 -48.97 0.63
CA ASP A 167 1.02 -49.90 1.77
C ASP A 167 -0.24 -50.00 2.67
N VAL A 168 -1.45 -49.81 2.14
CA VAL A 168 -2.65 -50.07 2.92
C VAL A 168 -3.23 -51.45 2.54
N GLU A 169 -2.98 -52.43 3.38
CA GLU A 169 -3.65 -53.74 3.40
C GLU A 169 -5.19 -53.55 3.36
N ILE A 170 -5.80 -54.09 2.28
CA ILE A 170 -7.25 -54.05 2.07
C ILE A 170 -7.94 -54.95 3.10
N MET A 171 -8.36 -54.39 4.22
CA MET A 171 -9.43 -55.00 5.04
C MET A 171 -10.76 -54.73 4.35
N GLN A 172 -11.33 -55.77 3.75
CA GLN A 172 -12.67 -55.78 3.17
C GLN A 172 -13.70 -55.49 4.26
N THR A 173 -14.28 -54.30 4.25
CA THR A 173 -15.58 -54.04 4.90
C THR A 173 -16.48 -53.43 3.83
N GLU A 174 -17.48 -54.20 3.38
CA GLU A 174 -18.58 -53.73 2.59
C GLU A 174 -19.37 -52.65 3.34
N GLU A 175 -19.20 -51.38 2.96
CA GLU A 175 -20.17 -50.35 3.28
C GLU A 175 -20.28 -49.40 2.10
N THR A 176 -21.48 -49.33 1.58
CA THR A 176 -21.88 -48.59 0.37
C THR A 176 -21.67 -47.08 0.55
N ALA A 177 -20.68 -46.53 -0.13
CA ALA A 177 -20.52 -45.08 -0.26
C ALA A 177 -21.50 -44.52 -1.30
N PRO A 178 -22.13 -43.36 -1.05
CA PRO A 178 -23.02 -42.75 -2.03
C PRO A 178 -22.23 -42.22 -3.23
N MET A 179 -22.65 -42.62 -4.41
CA MET A 179 -22.12 -42.12 -5.68
C MET A 179 -22.19 -40.60 -5.74
N ILE A 180 -21.03 -39.97 -5.87
CA ILE A 180 -20.97 -38.52 -6.14
C ILE A 180 -21.34 -38.32 -7.60
N ASP A 181 -22.46 -37.60 -7.82
CA ASP A 181 -22.95 -37.24 -9.14
C ASP A 181 -21.97 -36.27 -9.85
N MET A 182 -21.15 -36.81 -10.72
CA MET A 182 -20.17 -36.08 -11.54
C MET A 182 -20.83 -35.06 -12.47
N ASP A 183 -22.12 -35.18 -12.80
CA ASP A 183 -22.87 -34.21 -13.60
C ASP A 183 -23.21 -32.94 -12.84
N ALA A 184 -23.33 -33.00 -11.51
CA ALA A 184 -23.58 -31.82 -10.68
C ALA A 184 -22.31 -30.94 -10.55
N ALA A 185 -21.13 -31.53 -10.55
CA ALA A 185 -19.85 -30.80 -10.53
C ALA A 185 -19.56 -30.08 -11.87
N ALA A 186 -19.85 -30.74 -12.99
CA ALA A 186 -19.68 -30.13 -14.32
C ALA A 186 -20.60 -28.93 -14.57
N LYS A 187 -21.82 -28.94 -14.04
CA LYS A 187 -22.78 -27.82 -14.18
C LYS A 187 -22.36 -26.56 -13.41
N LYS A 188 -21.49 -26.68 -12.39
CA LYS A 188 -20.99 -25.54 -11.61
C LYS A 188 -19.86 -24.78 -12.32
N ILE A 189 -19.17 -25.40 -13.27
CA ILE A 189 -18.06 -24.80 -14.03
C ILE A 189 -18.57 -23.99 -15.25
N ILE A 190 -19.76 -24.29 -15.76
CA ILE A 190 -20.35 -23.63 -16.96
C ILE A 190 -21.05 -22.29 -16.63
N SER A 191 -21.12 -21.88 -15.36
CA SER A 191 -21.77 -20.63 -14.97
C SER A 191 -20.91 -19.36 -15.04
N ILE A 192 -19.75 -19.41 -15.74
CA ILE A 192 -18.85 -18.23 -15.93
C ILE A 192 -19.30 -17.31 -17.07
N ASP A 193 -20.24 -17.75 -17.92
CA ASP A 193 -20.72 -16.94 -19.06
C ASP A 193 -21.69 -15.79 -18.70
N LYS A 194 -21.96 -15.55 -17.42
CA LYS A 194 -22.85 -14.46 -16.99
C LYS A 194 -22.19 -13.11 -16.72
N TYR A 195 -20.87 -12.97 -16.96
CA TYR A 195 -20.14 -11.72 -16.76
C TYR A 195 -19.63 -11.07 -18.05
N LYS A 196 -20.23 -11.37 -19.20
CA LYS A 196 -20.03 -10.60 -20.42
C LYS A 196 -21.33 -9.90 -20.78
N ALA A 197 -21.54 -8.72 -20.28
CA ALA A 197 -22.33 -7.59 -20.82
C ALA A 197 -22.73 -6.63 -19.68
N VAL A 198 -21.99 -5.56 -19.44
CA VAL A 198 -22.41 -4.16 -19.41
C VAL A 198 -21.13 -3.33 -19.53
#